data_bc4427cbf50bfff6233fe0f22bdb24ca
#
_entry.id   bc4427cbf50bfff6233fe0f22bdb24ca
#
_cell.length_a   1.000
_cell.length_b   1.000
_cell.length_c   1.000
_cell.angle_alpha   90.00
_cell.angle_beta   90.00
_cell.angle_gamma   90.00
#
_symmetry.space_group_name_H-M   'P 1'
#
loop_
_entity.id
_entity.type
_entity.pdbx_description
1 polymer ?
#
loop_
_entity_poly.entity_id
_entity_poly.type
_entity_poly.pdbx_seq_one_letter_code
_entity_poly.pdbx_strand_id
1 'polypeptide(L)'
;MWTKPTRPPPSRTLPKPLPKTQSAPEKDALFFAKVAAAALAQTGYHTETDPATITKANVYPYLKTCLSAGKLRRYKAKGALIAYVTSAIMDALEQAPDFTRTIAVTQIADGGTGIETRVTEIDGVPVMEVIDDEVFYDAFKFDGENGGFEPAAGAHKINCLIATPLTTKLVPKISSIYYFNPGSHTEGDGYLYQERELSDVFTFPNGKDGKVDSVFVDTAAS
;
A
#
# COMPACT_ATOMS: atom_id res chain seq x y z
N MET A 1 -46.50 -32.16 -20.37
CA MET A 1 -45.74 -31.94 -19.12
C MET A 1 -44.30 -31.66 -19.53
N TRP A 2 -43.88 -30.38 -19.61
CA TRP A 2 -42.52 -30.00 -20.03
C TRP A 2 -41.65 -29.93 -18.78
N THR A 3 -40.73 -30.90 -18.66
CA THR A 3 -39.69 -30.81 -17.62
C THR A 3 -38.62 -29.79 -18.09
N LYS A 4 -38.53 -28.68 -17.43
CA LYS A 4 -37.40 -27.73 -17.61
C LYS A 4 -36.09 -28.48 -17.31
N PRO A 5 -35.09 -28.42 -18.19
CA PRO A 5 -33.76 -28.88 -17.83
C PRO A 5 -33.24 -28.04 -16.68
N THR A 6 -32.98 -28.69 -15.55
CA THR A 6 -32.28 -28.06 -14.43
C THR A 6 -30.85 -27.77 -14.86
N ARG A 7 -30.59 -26.55 -15.30
CA ARG A 7 -29.24 -26.07 -15.53
C ARG A 7 -28.54 -26.06 -14.17
N PRO A 8 -27.40 -26.74 -14.02
CA PRO A 8 -26.65 -26.65 -12.79
C PRO A 8 -26.37 -25.17 -12.50
N PRO A 9 -26.41 -24.73 -11.24
CA PRO A 9 -26.07 -23.35 -10.90
C PRO A 9 -24.68 -23.04 -11.46
N PRO A 10 -24.49 -21.87 -12.09
CA PRO A 10 -23.17 -21.49 -12.57
C PRO A 10 -22.20 -21.59 -11.40
N SER A 11 -21.06 -22.22 -11.64
CA SER A 11 -20.01 -22.33 -10.62
C SER A 11 -19.76 -20.93 -10.04
N ARG A 12 -19.82 -20.80 -8.73
CA ARG A 12 -19.63 -19.58 -7.95
C ARG A 12 -18.17 -19.09 -8.07
N THR A 13 -17.69 -18.86 -9.24
CA THR A 13 -16.45 -18.14 -9.47
C THR A 13 -16.81 -16.68 -9.56
N LEU A 14 -16.84 -16.01 -8.42
CA LEU A 14 -16.88 -14.55 -8.36
C LEU A 14 -15.77 -13.99 -9.25
N PRO A 15 -16.01 -12.90 -9.98
CA PRO A 15 -14.96 -12.26 -10.75
C PRO A 15 -13.86 -11.80 -9.80
N LYS A 16 -12.83 -12.62 -9.65
CA LYS A 16 -11.62 -12.33 -8.85
C LYS A 16 -10.81 -11.11 -9.34
N PRO A 17 -10.94 -10.60 -10.57
CA PRO A 17 -10.19 -9.44 -11.02
C PRO A 17 -10.55 -8.14 -10.30
N LEU A 18 -11.82 -7.88 -10.02
CA LEU A 18 -12.29 -6.60 -9.50
C LEU A 18 -11.63 -6.20 -8.16
N PRO A 19 -11.58 -7.07 -7.14
CA PRO A 19 -10.89 -6.73 -5.88
C PRO A 19 -9.38 -6.50 -6.05
N LYS A 20 -8.74 -7.19 -6.99
CA LYS A 20 -7.29 -7.07 -7.20
C LYS A 20 -6.89 -5.88 -8.07
N THR A 21 -7.72 -5.52 -9.04
CA THR A 21 -7.38 -4.49 -10.03
C THR A 21 -7.92 -3.11 -9.70
N GLN A 22 -8.89 -3.01 -8.81
CA GLN A 22 -9.52 -1.75 -8.42
C GLN A 22 -9.48 -1.53 -6.90
N SER A 23 -10.10 -2.40 -6.10
CA SER A 23 -10.19 -2.17 -4.65
C SER A 23 -8.85 -2.28 -3.92
N ALA A 24 -7.91 -3.11 -4.37
CA ALA A 24 -6.61 -3.23 -3.72
C ALA A 24 -5.74 -1.99 -3.97
N PRO A 25 -5.55 -1.50 -5.21
CA PRO A 25 -4.80 -0.26 -5.45
C PRO A 25 -5.41 0.96 -4.74
N GLU A 26 -6.73 1.08 -4.70
CA GLU A 26 -7.42 2.16 -3.97
C GLU A 26 -7.10 2.13 -2.46
N LYS A 27 -7.09 0.94 -1.85
CA LYS A 27 -6.71 0.77 -0.44
C LYS A 27 -5.26 1.07 -0.19
N ASP A 28 -4.38 0.68 -1.09
CA ASP A 28 -2.95 0.97 -0.99
C ASP A 28 -2.71 2.47 -1.09
N ALA A 29 -3.34 3.15 -2.06
CA ALA A 29 -3.31 4.61 -2.19
C ALA A 29 -3.82 5.31 -0.92
N LEU A 30 -4.96 4.86 -0.38
CA LEU A 30 -5.51 5.37 0.87
C LEU A 30 -4.55 5.16 2.05
N PHE A 31 -3.95 3.97 2.15
CA PHE A 31 -3.00 3.65 3.21
C PHE A 31 -1.77 4.56 3.14
N PHE A 32 -1.13 4.67 1.99
CA PHE A 32 0.07 5.48 1.82
C PHE A 32 -0.21 6.97 2.07
N ALA A 33 -1.28 7.52 1.51
CA ALA A 33 -1.65 8.92 1.73
C ALA A 33 -1.94 9.24 3.20
N LYS A 34 -2.69 8.41 3.91
CA LYS A 34 -3.03 8.65 5.33
C LYS A 34 -1.79 8.54 6.23
N VAL A 35 -0.91 7.59 5.97
CA VAL A 35 0.34 7.44 6.73
C VAL A 35 1.31 8.59 6.43
N ALA A 36 1.44 8.98 5.16
CA ALA A 36 2.23 10.12 4.75
C ALA A 36 1.73 11.42 5.40
N ALA A 37 0.42 11.67 5.36
CA ALA A 37 -0.19 12.84 6.00
C ALA A 37 0.11 12.88 7.51
N ALA A 38 0.12 11.75 8.21
CA ALA A 38 0.47 11.68 9.62
C ALA A 38 1.94 12.02 9.88
N ALA A 39 2.85 11.67 8.96
CA ALA A 39 4.27 12.02 9.05
C ALA A 39 4.50 13.50 8.70
N LEU A 40 3.90 13.99 7.61
CA LEU A 40 4.00 15.39 7.15
C LEU A 40 3.51 16.41 8.19
N ALA A 41 2.49 16.04 8.96
CA ALA A 41 1.98 16.87 10.04
C ALA A 41 2.99 17.09 11.19
N GLN A 42 4.15 16.42 11.18
CA GLN A 42 5.08 16.41 12.30
C GLN A 42 6.49 16.83 11.87
N THR A 43 7.06 17.84 12.52
CA THR A 43 8.45 18.24 12.28
C THR A 43 9.44 17.13 12.66
N GLY A 44 10.36 16.82 11.74
CA GLY A 44 11.40 15.80 11.94
C GLY A 44 10.98 14.38 11.60
N TYR A 45 9.79 14.19 11.02
CA TYR A 45 9.28 12.91 10.55
C TYR A 45 9.02 12.88 9.03
N HIS A 46 9.47 13.90 8.33
CA HIS A 46 9.44 13.97 6.87
C HIS A 46 10.70 14.65 6.33
N THR A 47 11.05 14.33 5.11
CA THR A 47 12.09 14.95 4.29
C THR A 47 11.61 15.06 2.85
N GLU A 48 12.29 15.88 2.07
CA GLU A 48 12.09 16.01 0.63
C GLU A 48 13.43 15.76 -0.04
N THR A 49 13.47 14.78 -0.95
CA THR A 49 14.69 14.39 -1.67
C THR A 49 14.39 14.28 -3.15
N ASP A 50 15.20 14.90 -4.00
CA ASP A 50 15.11 14.71 -5.44
C ASP A 50 15.46 13.24 -5.79
N PRO A 51 14.54 12.45 -6.36
CA PRO A 51 14.78 11.05 -6.69
C PRO A 51 15.97 10.86 -7.63
N ALA A 52 16.27 11.85 -8.49
CA ALA A 52 17.43 11.80 -9.40
C ALA A 52 18.78 11.80 -8.67
N THR A 53 18.81 12.27 -7.43
CA THR A 53 20.02 12.28 -6.60
C THR A 53 20.26 10.94 -5.89
N ILE A 54 19.26 10.06 -5.85
CA ILE A 54 19.36 8.75 -5.22
C ILE A 54 19.96 7.76 -6.22
N THR A 55 21.20 7.41 -6.02
CA THR A 55 21.98 6.56 -6.91
C THR A 55 22.45 5.30 -6.20
N LYS A 56 22.93 4.30 -6.94
CA LYS A 56 23.54 3.08 -6.37
C LYS A 56 24.70 3.35 -5.38
N ALA A 57 25.34 4.51 -5.47
CA ALA A 57 26.45 4.87 -4.59
C ALA A 57 25.99 5.41 -3.24
N ASN A 58 24.80 5.99 -3.15
CA ASN A 58 24.32 6.67 -1.93
C ASN A 58 22.98 6.13 -1.39
N VAL A 59 22.31 5.22 -2.08
CA VAL A 59 21.00 4.68 -1.65
C VAL A 59 21.06 3.99 -0.29
N TYR A 60 22.14 3.26 0.00
CA TYR A 60 22.28 2.60 1.29
C TYR A 60 22.41 3.59 2.46
N PRO A 61 23.33 4.58 2.46
CA PRO A 61 23.34 5.63 3.47
C PRO A 61 22.05 6.47 3.50
N TYR A 62 21.41 6.71 2.38
CA TYR A 62 20.11 7.39 2.32
C TYR A 62 19.05 6.61 3.12
N LEU A 63 18.85 5.32 2.85
CA LEU A 63 17.88 4.49 3.60
C LEU A 63 18.23 4.38 5.09
N LYS A 64 19.52 4.30 5.43
CA LYS A 64 19.98 4.33 6.83
C LYS A 64 19.60 5.64 7.54
N THR A 65 19.65 6.76 6.82
CA THR A 65 19.23 8.07 7.33
C THR A 65 17.72 8.10 7.59
N CYS A 66 16.92 7.64 6.63
CA CYS A 66 15.46 7.51 6.77
C CYS A 66 15.08 6.62 7.97
N LEU A 67 15.70 5.45 8.10
CA LEU A 67 15.49 4.50 9.21
C LEU A 67 15.94 5.03 10.59
N SER A 68 16.73 6.08 10.59
CA SER A 68 17.24 6.72 11.81
C SER A 68 16.50 8.00 12.19
N ALA A 69 15.57 8.45 11.34
CA ALA A 69 14.82 9.68 11.54
C ALA A 69 13.94 9.63 12.80
N GLY A 70 13.71 10.79 13.39
CA GLY A 70 12.84 10.94 14.55
C GLY A 70 13.16 9.95 15.67
N LYS A 71 12.15 9.20 16.07
CA LYS A 71 12.27 8.14 17.11
C LYS A 71 12.12 6.72 16.56
N LEU A 72 12.25 6.51 15.26
CA LEU A 72 12.09 5.22 14.60
C LEU A 72 13.00 4.13 15.16
N ARG A 73 14.21 4.49 15.61
CA ARG A 73 15.15 3.53 16.24
C ARG A 73 14.55 2.75 17.41
N ARG A 74 13.58 3.35 18.13
CA ARG A 74 12.88 2.68 19.24
C ARG A 74 11.99 1.52 18.74
N TYR A 75 11.40 1.68 17.56
CA TYR A 75 10.53 0.67 16.93
C TYR A 75 11.34 -0.34 16.12
N LYS A 76 12.48 0.08 15.56
CA LYS A 76 13.45 -0.82 14.95
C LYS A 76 13.91 -1.90 15.93
N ALA A 77 14.28 -1.54 17.15
CA ALA A 77 14.69 -2.49 18.19
C ALA A 77 13.61 -3.52 18.56
N LYS A 78 12.34 -3.24 18.24
CA LYS A 78 11.21 -4.16 18.45
C LYS A 78 10.91 -5.05 17.24
N GLY A 79 11.67 -4.90 16.13
CA GLY A 79 11.41 -5.63 14.87
C GLY A 79 10.06 -5.30 14.22
N ALA A 80 9.53 -4.10 14.47
CA ALA A 80 8.16 -3.76 14.11
C ALA A 80 8.04 -2.79 12.92
N LEU A 81 9.15 -2.27 12.37
CA LEU A 81 9.14 -1.34 11.24
C LEU A 81 9.08 -2.07 9.91
N ILE A 82 8.43 -1.44 8.96
CA ILE A 82 8.44 -1.80 7.54
C ILE A 82 8.78 -0.53 6.76
N ALA A 83 9.70 -0.61 5.81
CA ALA A 83 10.01 0.45 4.88
C ALA A 83 9.44 0.11 3.50
N TYR A 84 8.69 1.02 2.92
CA TYR A 84 8.17 0.95 1.56
C TYR A 84 8.97 1.88 0.68
N VAL A 85 9.42 1.42 -0.48
CA VAL A 85 10.24 2.19 -1.41
C VAL A 85 9.78 2.01 -2.85
N THR A 86 10.11 2.97 -3.71
CA THR A 86 9.84 2.85 -5.15
C THR A 86 10.72 1.77 -5.79
N SER A 87 10.29 1.25 -6.95
CA SER A 87 11.06 0.30 -7.75
C SER A 87 12.45 0.84 -8.11
N ALA A 88 12.56 2.14 -8.41
CA ALA A 88 13.84 2.77 -8.74
C ALA A 88 14.84 2.74 -7.57
N ILE A 89 14.36 2.96 -6.35
CA ILE A 89 15.19 2.89 -5.14
C ILE A 89 15.57 1.44 -4.83
N MET A 90 14.67 0.50 -5.05
CA MET A 90 14.98 -0.92 -4.89
C MET A 90 16.05 -1.37 -5.90
N ASP A 91 15.92 -0.96 -7.17
CA ASP A 91 16.92 -1.26 -8.20
C ASP A 91 18.30 -0.66 -7.89
N ALA A 92 18.32 0.59 -7.39
CA ALA A 92 19.57 1.23 -6.97
C ALA A 92 20.21 0.48 -5.78
N LEU A 93 19.38 0.02 -4.83
CA LEU A 93 19.85 -0.73 -3.65
C LEU A 93 20.45 -2.09 -4.05
N GLU A 94 19.83 -2.77 -5.00
CA GLU A 94 20.35 -4.04 -5.53
C GLU A 94 21.70 -3.92 -6.23
N GLN A 95 21.97 -2.76 -6.81
CA GLN A 95 23.22 -2.44 -7.48
C GLN A 95 24.25 -1.78 -6.57
N ALA A 96 23.90 -1.50 -5.32
CA ALA A 96 24.79 -0.82 -4.38
C ALA A 96 25.99 -1.72 -4.00
N PRO A 97 27.24 -1.25 -4.13
CA PRO A 97 28.43 -2.08 -3.85
C PRO A 97 28.57 -2.47 -2.37
N ASP A 98 28.01 -1.66 -1.49
CA ASP A 98 28.09 -1.87 -0.02
C ASP A 98 26.96 -2.78 0.52
N PHE A 99 26.09 -3.27 -0.35
CA PHE A 99 24.94 -4.05 0.04
C PHE A 99 25.08 -5.52 -0.39
N THR A 100 25.34 -6.40 0.56
CA THR A 100 25.35 -7.85 0.34
C THR A 100 23.95 -8.40 0.61
N ARG A 101 23.32 -8.91 -0.44
CA ARG A 101 21.91 -9.33 -0.42
C ARG A 101 21.75 -10.83 -0.15
N THR A 102 20.86 -11.17 0.78
CA THR A 102 20.20 -12.47 0.79
C THR A 102 18.82 -12.30 0.17
N ILE A 103 18.61 -12.84 -1.03
CA ILE A 103 17.32 -12.76 -1.73
C ILE A 103 16.35 -13.72 -1.03
N ALA A 104 15.40 -13.19 -0.28
CA ALA A 104 14.22 -13.93 0.11
C ALA A 104 13.08 -13.54 -0.84
N VAL A 105 12.78 -14.40 -1.80
CA VAL A 105 11.57 -14.26 -2.62
C VAL A 105 10.39 -14.68 -1.75
N THR A 106 9.70 -13.74 -1.18
CA THR A 106 8.48 -14.00 -0.43
C THR A 106 7.32 -13.97 -1.40
N GLN A 107 6.84 -15.14 -1.81
CA GLN A 107 5.56 -15.26 -2.49
C GLN A 107 4.45 -15.01 -1.48
N ILE A 108 3.79 -13.87 -1.57
CA ILE A 108 2.53 -13.65 -0.87
C ILE A 108 1.46 -14.31 -1.73
N ALA A 109 1.18 -15.59 -1.45
CA ALA A 109 0.12 -16.34 -2.09
C ALA A 109 -1.21 -15.98 -1.42
N ASP A 110 -1.95 -15.05 -2.01
CA ASP A 110 -3.38 -14.93 -1.75
C ASP A 110 -4.14 -15.43 -2.98
N GLY A 111 -4.83 -16.55 -2.80
CA GLY A 111 -5.74 -17.11 -3.80
C GLY A 111 -5.12 -17.57 -5.13
N GLY A 112 -3.87 -17.99 -5.15
CA GLY A 112 -3.24 -18.70 -6.27
C GLY A 112 -2.68 -17.80 -7.39
N THR A 113 -2.54 -16.51 -7.16
CA THR A 113 -1.75 -15.61 -8.01
C THR A 113 -0.67 -14.98 -7.12
N GLY A 114 0.55 -15.46 -7.22
CA GLY A 114 1.68 -14.86 -6.50
C GLY A 114 1.94 -13.46 -7.04
N ILE A 115 1.92 -12.46 -6.16
CA ILE A 115 2.52 -11.17 -6.47
C ILE A 115 3.94 -11.26 -5.98
N GLU A 116 4.88 -11.26 -6.90
CA GLU A 116 6.31 -11.24 -6.57
C GLU A 116 6.71 -9.82 -6.18
N THR A 117 6.60 -9.50 -4.89
CA THR A 117 7.16 -8.24 -4.37
C THR A 117 8.58 -8.50 -3.92
N ARG A 118 9.52 -7.67 -4.39
CA ARG A 118 10.90 -7.73 -3.91
C ARG A 118 10.96 -7.23 -2.47
N VAL A 119 11.47 -8.07 -1.59
CA VAL A 119 11.68 -7.74 -0.17
C VAL A 119 13.15 -7.95 0.14
N THR A 120 13.76 -6.97 0.76
CA THR A 120 15.11 -7.05 1.31
C THR A 120 15.12 -6.55 2.75
N GLU A 121 16.23 -6.67 3.44
CA GLU A 121 16.32 -6.28 4.85
C GLU A 121 17.52 -5.37 5.07
N ILE A 122 17.31 -4.27 5.77
CA ILE A 122 18.37 -3.35 6.22
C ILE A 122 18.29 -3.23 7.73
N ASP A 123 19.31 -3.69 8.44
CA ASP A 123 19.39 -3.62 9.90
C ASP A 123 18.18 -4.24 10.63
N GLY A 124 17.63 -5.35 10.16
CA GLY A 124 16.45 -5.98 10.75
C GLY A 124 15.12 -5.28 10.40
N VAL A 125 15.11 -4.37 9.43
CA VAL A 125 13.89 -3.76 8.91
C VAL A 125 13.65 -4.25 7.49
N PRO A 126 12.52 -4.91 7.22
CA PRO A 126 12.15 -5.29 5.88
C PRO A 126 11.90 -4.05 5.02
N VAL A 127 12.51 -4.04 3.85
CA VAL A 127 12.32 -3.02 2.81
C VAL A 127 11.51 -3.66 1.69
N MET A 128 10.32 -3.15 1.46
CA MET A 128 9.36 -3.67 0.49
C MET A 128 9.27 -2.73 -0.70
N GLU A 129 9.31 -3.30 -1.90
CA GLU A 129 9.07 -2.55 -3.12
C GLU A 129 7.58 -2.27 -3.32
N VAL A 130 7.24 -1.05 -3.65
CA VAL A 130 5.92 -0.68 -4.19
C VAL A 130 6.02 -0.69 -5.71
N ILE A 131 5.46 -1.75 -6.33
CA ILE A 131 5.56 -1.98 -7.78
C ILE A 131 4.68 -0.99 -8.55
N ASP A 132 3.50 -0.69 -8.02
CA ASP A 132 2.57 0.25 -8.63
C ASP A 132 2.90 1.68 -8.20
N ASP A 133 3.57 2.38 -9.07
CA ASP A 133 3.97 3.78 -8.87
C ASP A 133 2.78 4.74 -8.75
N GLU A 134 1.62 4.37 -9.26
CA GLU A 134 0.42 5.23 -9.27
C GLU A 134 -0.25 5.32 -7.91
N VAL A 135 0.00 4.36 -7.01
CA VAL A 135 -0.56 4.37 -5.65
C VAL A 135 0.36 5.03 -4.62
N PHE A 136 1.58 5.45 -5.00
CA PHE A 136 2.60 5.86 -4.05
C PHE A 136 2.83 7.38 -4.02
N TYR A 137 1.77 8.11 -3.61
CA TYR A 137 1.77 9.56 -3.42
C TYR A 137 1.31 9.93 -2.00
N ASP A 138 1.65 11.13 -1.57
CA ASP A 138 1.33 11.66 -0.24
C ASP A 138 -0.13 12.13 -0.10
N ALA A 139 -0.83 12.36 -1.21
CA ALA A 139 -2.23 12.76 -1.21
C ALA A 139 -2.99 12.23 -2.43
N PHE A 140 -4.23 11.82 -2.23
CA PHE A 140 -5.14 11.36 -3.28
C PHE A 140 -6.51 12.02 -3.17
N LYS A 141 -7.17 12.12 -4.32
CA LYS A 141 -8.57 12.45 -4.46
C LYS A 141 -9.35 11.17 -4.78
N PHE A 142 -10.35 10.87 -3.97
CA PHE A 142 -11.23 9.70 -4.11
C PHE A 142 -12.62 10.19 -4.50
N ASP A 143 -12.92 10.30 -5.78
CA ASP A 143 -14.18 10.85 -6.28
C ASP A 143 -15.06 9.85 -7.05
N GLY A 144 -14.57 8.64 -7.27
CA GLY A 144 -15.27 7.61 -8.04
C GLY A 144 -15.22 7.82 -9.55
N GLU A 145 -14.51 8.84 -10.02
CA GLU A 145 -14.25 9.10 -11.44
C GLU A 145 -12.89 8.48 -11.83
N ASN A 146 -12.62 8.32 -13.10
CA ASN A 146 -11.31 7.90 -13.63
C ASN A 146 -10.63 6.69 -12.94
N GLY A 147 -11.42 5.72 -12.51
CA GLY A 147 -10.89 4.53 -11.83
C GLY A 147 -10.93 4.59 -10.31
N GLY A 148 -11.57 5.62 -9.73
CA GLY A 148 -11.87 5.71 -8.30
C GLY A 148 -10.90 6.54 -7.48
N PHE A 149 -9.67 6.72 -7.90
CA PHE A 149 -8.68 7.57 -7.23
C PHE A 149 -7.69 8.17 -8.23
N GLU A 150 -7.21 9.37 -7.91
CA GLU A 150 -6.15 10.06 -8.64
C GLU A 150 -5.27 10.86 -7.66
N PRO A 151 -3.98 11.08 -7.95
CA PRO A 151 -3.16 11.96 -7.13
C PRO A 151 -3.79 13.34 -7.02
N ALA A 152 -3.85 13.90 -5.82
CA ALA A 152 -4.41 15.23 -5.60
C ALA A 152 -3.52 16.31 -6.27
N ALA A 153 -4.14 17.45 -6.61
CA ALA A 153 -3.37 18.57 -7.13
C ALA A 153 -2.28 19.01 -6.14
N GLY A 154 -1.02 19.00 -6.58
CA GLY A 154 0.13 19.29 -5.72
C GLY A 154 0.59 18.12 -4.83
N ALA A 155 0.11 16.92 -5.07
CA ALA A 155 0.63 15.73 -4.40
C ALA A 155 2.04 15.41 -4.88
N HIS A 156 2.90 14.98 -3.94
CA HIS A 156 4.27 14.57 -4.22
C HIS A 156 4.37 13.03 -4.23
N LYS A 157 5.18 12.52 -5.14
CA LYS A 157 5.51 11.10 -5.17
C LYS A 157 6.32 10.76 -3.91
N ILE A 158 6.06 9.62 -3.31
CA ILE A 158 6.80 9.16 -2.14
C ILE A 158 8.04 8.38 -2.63
N ASN A 159 9.21 8.72 -2.09
CA ASN A 159 10.43 7.96 -2.31
C ASN A 159 10.54 6.80 -1.32
N CYS A 160 10.35 7.10 -0.04
CA CYS A 160 10.42 6.13 1.04
C CYS A 160 9.36 6.46 2.10
N LEU A 161 8.60 5.45 2.52
CA LEU A 161 7.65 5.55 3.62
C LEU A 161 7.95 4.46 4.63
N ILE A 162 8.09 4.85 5.90
CA ILE A 162 8.35 3.92 6.99
C ILE A 162 7.17 3.95 7.95
N ALA A 163 6.65 2.79 8.26
CA ALA A 163 5.52 2.63 9.17
C ALA A 163 5.63 1.35 10.00
N THR A 164 4.79 1.23 11.01
CA THR A 164 4.66 0.00 11.78
C THR A 164 3.20 -0.46 11.83
N PRO A 165 2.93 -1.74 11.58
CA PRO A 165 1.59 -2.31 11.71
C PRO A 165 1.05 -2.28 13.15
N LEU A 166 1.87 -1.92 14.13
CA LEU A 166 1.42 -1.73 15.52
C LEU A 166 0.58 -0.48 15.70
N THR A 167 0.86 0.58 14.93
CA THR A 167 0.22 1.89 15.07
C THR A 167 -0.52 2.35 13.82
N THR A 168 -0.30 1.72 12.69
CA THR A 168 -1.02 2.00 11.44
C THR A 168 -1.89 0.82 11.07
N LYS A 169 -3.18 1.04 10.93
CA LYS A 169 -4.18 0.00 10.68
C LYS A 169 -5.12 0.41 9.57
N LEU A 170 -5.21 -0.40 8.53
CA LEU A 170 -6.33 -0.37 7.59
C LEU A 170 -7.49 -1.17 8.22
N VAL A 171 -8.62 -0.53 8.44
CA VAL A 171 -9.79 -1.14 9.08
C VAL A 171 -10.96 -1.15 8.12
N PRO A 172 -11.41 -2.30 7.64
CA PRO A 172 -12.64 -2.40 6.88
C PRO A 172 -13.84 -2.22 7.81
N LYS A 173 -14.73 -1.30 7.49
CA LYS A 173 -15.98 -1.06 8.20
C LYS A 173 -17.14 -1.83 7.59
N ILE A 174 -17.20 -1.88 6.26
CA ILE A 174 -18.19 -2.62 5.49
C ILE A 174 -17.43 -3.43 4.45
N SER A 175 -17.75 -4.68 4.33
CA SER A 175 -17.33 -5.55 3.25
C SER A 175 -18.49 -6.52 2.99
N SER A 176 -19.30 -6.21 1.98
CA SER A 176 -20.52 -6.95 1.67
C SER A 176 -20.61 -7.23 0.18
N ILE A 177 -20.89 -8.47 -0.15
CA ILE A 177 -21.10 -8.93 -1.52
C ILE A 177 -22.55 -9.43 -1.62
N TYR A 178 -23.28 -8.88 -2.56
CA TYR A 178 -24.65 -9.28 -2.89
C TYR A 178 -24.68 -9.91 -4.26
N TYR A 179 -25.42 -10.99 -4.36
CA TYR A 179 -25.64 -11.69 -5.61
C TYR A 179 -27.14 -11.93 -5.80
N PHE A 180 -27.67 -11.41 -6.89
CA PHE A 180 -29.08 -11.50 -7.22
C PHE A 180 -29.29 -12.37 -8.44
N ASN A 181 -30.28 -13.25 -8.35
CA ASN A 181 -30.69 -14.09 -9.49
C ASN A 181 -31.54 -13.26 -10.47
N PRO A 182 -31.66 -13.72 -11.75
CA PRO A 182 -32.61 -13.15 -12.70
C PRO A 182 -34.03 -13.10 -12.11
N GLY A 183 -34.70 -11.95 -12.27
CA GLY A 183 -36.03 -11.72 -11.73
C GLY A 183 -36.10 -11.33 -10.25
N SER A 184 -34.96 -11.22 -9.55
CA SER A 184 -34.89 -10.73 -8.16
C SER A 184 -34.39 -9.27 -8.06
N HIS A 185 -34.12 -8.61 -9.19
CA HIS A 185 -33.67 -7.22 -9.31
C HIS A 185 -34.27 -6.57 -10.58
N THR A 186 -34.15 -5.27 -10.70
CA THR A 186 -34.72 -4.47 -11.81
C THR A 186 -33.71 -4.13 -12.92
N GLU A 187 -32.47 -4.58 -12.78
CA GLU A 187 -31.35 -4.30 -13.69
C GLU A 187 -31.25 -5.33 -14.84
N GLY A 188 -32.36 -5.55 -15.56
CA GLY A 188 -32.40 -6.51 -16.68
C GLY A 188 -32.63 -7.97 -16.28
N ASP A 189 -32.40 -8.91 -17.19
CA ASP A 189 -32.76 -10.34 -17.07
C ASP A 189 -31.56 -11.24 -16.77
N GLY A 190 -30.45 -10.68 -16.31
CA GLY A 190 -29.22 -11.39 -15.99
C GLY A 190 -29.02 -11.62 -14.47
N TYR A 191 -27.84 -12.10 -14.12
CA TYR A 191 -27.39 -12.13 -12.74
C TYR A 191 -26.74 -10.79 -12.38
N LEU A 192 -27.11 -10.20 -11.23
CA LEU A 192 -26.51 -8.98 -10.75
C LEU A 192 -25.53 -9.30 -9.59
N TYR A 193 -24.29 -8.83 -9.73
CA TYR A 193 -23.28 -8.82 -8.67
C TYR A 193 -23.13 -7.39 -8.16
N GLN A 194 -23.20 -7.22 -6.86
CA GLN A 194 -23.00 -5.93 -6.21
C GLN A 194 -22.02 -6.09 -5.06
N GLU A 195 -20.94 -5.34 -5.11
CA GLU A 195 -19.95 -5.25 -4.03
C GLU A 195 -20.05 -3.90 -3.34
N ARG A 196 -19.92 -3.91 -2.04
CA ARG A 196 -19.95 -2.74 -1.20
C ARG A 196 -18.82 -2.82 -0.19
N GLU A 197 -17.88 -1.90 -0.29
CA GLU A 197 -16.75 -1.83 0.61
C GLU A 197 -16.58 -0.41 1.17
N LEU A 198 -16.26 -0.32 2.45
CA LEU A 198 -15.87 0.90 3.13
C LEU A 198 -14.73 0.56 4.08
N SER A 199 -13.58 1.19 3.89
CA SER A 199 -12.42 1.05 4.76
C SER A 199 -11.82 2.41 5.08
N ASP A 200 -11.09 2.50 6.19
CA ASP A 200 -10.31 3.68 6.54
C ASP A 200 -9.00 3.27 7.20
N VAL A 201 -8.03 4.17 7.19
CA VAL A 201 -6.71 3.97 7.77
C VAL A 201 -6.55 4.83 9.01
N PHE A 202 -6.19 4.19 10.11
CA PHE A 202 -5.95 4.83 11.39
C PHE A 202 -4.47 4.80 11.74
N THR A 203 -3.95 5.95 12.14
CA THR A 203 -2.62 6.10 12.73
C THR A 203 -2.78 6.45 14.20
N PHE A 204 -2.38 5.54 15.09
CA PHE A 204 -2.54 5.73 16.52
C PHE A 204 -1.36 6.51 17.10
N PRO A 205 -1.61 7.62 17.83
CA PRO A 205 -0.57 8.35 18.53
C PRO A 205 0.17 7.45 19.53
N ASN A 206 1.48 7.47 19.47
CA ASN A 206 2.37 6.65 20.31
C ASN A 206 3.56 7.43 20.89
N GLY A 207 3.59 8.73 20.60
CA GLY A 207 4.55 9.68 21.13
C GLY A 207 3.95 10.64 22.17
N LYS A 208 4.76 11.56 22.65
CA LYS A 208 4.31 12.67 23.48
C LYS A 208 3.49 13.66 22.67
N ASP A 209 2.55 14.33 23.30
CA ASP A 209 1.73 15.39 22.70
C ASP A 209 0.93 14.93 21.46
N GLY A 210 0.46 13.69 21.46
CA GLY A 210 -0.34 13.15 20.37
C GLY A 210 0.45 12.83 19.09
N LYS A 211 1.78 12.83 19.12
CA LYS A 211 2.62 12.52 17.97
C LYS A 211 2.61 11.03 17.61
N VAL A 212 2.81 10.74 16.34
CA VAL A 212 3.00 9.38 15.83
C VAL A 212 4.50 9.17 15.58
N ASP A 213 5.20 8.67 16.60
CA ASP A 213 6.67 8.51 16.59
C ASP A 213 7.17 7.35 15.70
N SER A 214 6.27 6.60 15.10
CA SER A 214 6.54 5.34 14.37
C SER A 214 6.33 5.44 12.86
N VAL A 215 6.15 6.63 12.33
CA VAL A 215 6.00 6.89 10.90
C VAL A 215 7.07 7.86 10.42
N PHE A 216 7.44 7.74 9.15
CA PHE A 216 8.34 8.68 8.47
C PHE A 216 8.04 8.64 6.98
N VAL A 217 8.16 9.77 6.31
CA VAL A 217 8.03 9.86 4.86
C VAL A 217 9.14 10.72 4.26
N ASP A 218 9.67 10.27 3.14
CA ASP A 218 10.48 11.07 2.24
C ASP A 218 9.73 11.21 0.91
N THR A 219 9.45 12.44 0.52
CA THR A 219 8.75 12.77 -0.70
C THR A 219 9.71 13.30 -1.76
N ALA A 220 9.32 13.17 -3.02
CA ALA A 220 10.08 13.75 -4.11
C ALA A 220 10.05 15.29 -4.00
N ALA A 221 11.23 15.91 -4.08
CA ALA A 221 11.34 17.34 -4.20
C ALA A 221 10.74 17.82 -5.53
N SER A 222 10.06 18.96 -5.50
CA SER A 222 9.39 19.59 -6.65
C SER A 222 10.39 20.15 -7.65
#